data_d92d1ede74e3c247006c88d2e7712a8d
#
_entry.id   d92d1ede74e3c247006c88d2e7712a8d
#
_cell.length_a   1.000
_cell.length_b   1.000
_cell.length_c   1.000
_cell.angle_alpha   90.00
_cell.angle_beta   90.00
_cell.angle_gamma   90.00
#
_symmetry.space_group_name_H-M   'P 1'
#
loop_
_entity.id
_entity.type
_entity.pdbx_description
1 polymer ?
#
loop_
_entity_poly.entity_id
_entity_poly.type
_entity_poly.pdbx_seq_one_letter_code
_entity_poly.pdbx_strand_id
1 'polypeptide(L)'
;PWWRKESYRLDPDGVLVEAEVIEYFNDLEEKGVFVDDAQVAWYAAKRRVLKDDMKQECPSTPEEAFEAAMQEKYFAEQMSVARRHGRIKPIPILTNSRTNLYFDLGRDTTSVWFHQYAALEHRMIDYLQDSGKTLDHYAVQIQKRGYLLGNIYLPHDAGDKSIVTNVTAEAEIKRLFPGVKVRVVPRVAHKFMAINEARSRIAETYFHESNCAKGIECLDNYRKKWNDTIGNWMDEPVHDQASHGADAYMQFAQGWDSSHEVGSIQRRHGAERTAKDRGMGY
;
A
#
# COMPACT_ATOMS: atom_id res chain seq x y z
N PRO A 1 -24.18 -8.79 -13.82
CA PRO A 1 -24.42 -7.54 -14.57
C PRO A 1 -25.80 -6.96 -14.26
N TRP A 2 -25.93 -5.64 -14.25
CA TRP A 2 -27.16 -4.94 -13.93
C TRP A 2 -28.32 -5.28 -14.90
N TRP A 3 -28.03 -5.44 -16.18
CA TRP A 3 -29.05 -5.71 -17.20
C TRP A 3 -29.74 -7.08 -17.07
N ARG A 4 -29.26 -7.97 -16.23
CA ARG A 4 -29.92 -9.25 -15.94
C ARG A 4 -31.01 -9.15 -14.86
N LYS A 5 -31.14 -7.99 -14.22
CA LYS A 5 -32.14 -7.79 -13.16
C LYS A 5 -33.39 -7.13 -13.70
N GLU A 6 -34.54 -7.75 -13.47
CA GLU A 6 -35.87 -7.22 -13.87
C GLU A 6 -36.19 -5.85 -13.25
N SER A 7 -35.62 -5.53 -12.09
CA SER A 7 -35.82 -4.23 -11.43
C SER A 7 -35.13 -3.06 -12.14
N TYR A 8 -34.24 -3.31 -13.11
CA TYR A 8 -33.48 -2.30 -13.83
C TYR A 8 -34.10 -2.05 -15.23
N ARG A 9 -35.40 -1.77 -15.26
CA ARG A 9 -36.19 -1.47 -16.43
C ARG A 9 -37.07 -0.26 -16.16
N LEU A 10 -37.25 0.60 -17.13
CA LEU A 10 -38.11 1.77 -17.07
C LEU A 10 -38.92 1.84 -18.38
N ASP A 11 -40.18 2.27 -18.31
CA ASP A 11 -40.96 2.54 -19.50
C ASP A 11 -40.23 3.55 -20.40
N PRO A 12 -39.94 3.20 -21.67
CA PRO A 12 -39.23 4.11 -22.58
C PRO A 12 -40.03 5.39 -22.90
N ASP A 13 -41.36 5.33 -22.76
CA ASP A 13 -42.22 6.45 -23.10
C ASP A 13 -41.91 7.68 -22.21
N GLY A 14 -41.47 8.76 -22.87
CA GLY A 14 -41.14 10.01 -22.20
C GLY A 14 -39.73 10.09 -21.59
N VAL A 15 -38.89 9.06 -21.73
CA VAL A 15 -37.48 9.10 -21.33
C VAL A 15 -36.64 9.61 -22.50
N LEU A 16 -36.01 10.76 -22.32
CA LEU A 16 -35.01 11.26 -23.27
C LEU A 16 -33.76 10.41 -23.17
N VAL A 17 -33.36 9.73 -24.23
CA VAL A 17 -32.07 9.01 -24.31
C VAL A 17 -31.09 9.88 -25.09
N GLU A 18 -29.98 10.24 -24.45
CA GLU A 18 -28.93 11.07 -25.04
C GLU A 18 -28.16 10.28 -26.11
N ALA A 19 -27.67 10.96 -27.14
CA ALA A 19 -26.95 10.33 -28.27
C ALA A 19 -25.71 9.51 -27.76
N GLU A 20 -25.02 10.00 -26.76
CA GLU A 20 -23.89 9.30 -26.13
C GLU A 20 -24.31 7.95 -25.49
N VAL A 21 -25.53 7.85 -24.96
CA VAL A 21 -26.02 6.60 -24.39
C VAL A 21 -26.35 5.59 -25.50
N ILE A 22 -26.88 6.07 -26.61
CA ILE A 22 -27.15 5.24 -27.78
C ILE A 22 -25.86 4.69 -28.36
N GLU A 23 -24.86 5.55 -28.56
CA GLU A 23 -23.53 5.16 -29.03
C GLU A 23 -22.89 4.13 -28.10
N TYR A 24 -22.93 4.37 -26.78
CA TYR A 24 -22.43 3.44 -25.77
C TYR A 24 -23.07 2.04 -25.87
N PHE A 25 -24.38 1.94 -26.08
CA PHE A 25 -25.07 0.65 -26.22
C PHE A 25 -24.79 -0.02 -27.57
N ASN A 26 -24.59 0.75 -28.64
CA ASN A 26 -24.10 0.19 -29.91
C ASN A 26 -22.73 -0.47 -29.75
N ASP A 27 -21.77 0.19 -29.04
CA ASP A 27 -20.46 -0.38 -28.73
C ASP A 27 -20.55 -1.64 -27.84
N LEU A 28 -21.53 -1.69 -26.94
CA LEU A 28 -21.76 -2.85 -26.09
C LEU A 28 -22.36 -4.02 -26.86
N GLU A 29 -23.24 -3.78 -27.83
CA GLU A 29 -23.78 -4.78 -28.71
C GLU A 29 -22.69 -5.47 -29.54
N GLU A 30 -21.70 -4.70 -30.05
CA GLU A 30 -20.53 -5.25 -30.73
C GLU A 30 -19.69 -6.15 -29.82
N LYS A 31 -19.72 -5.92 -28.51
CA LYS A 31 -19.07 -6.73 -27.47
C LYS A 31 -19.95 -7.88 -26.95
N GLY A 32 -21.13 -8.09 -27.55
CA GLY A 32 -22.04 -9.18 -27.19
C GLY A 32 -22.92 -8.89 -25.96
N VAL A 33 -23.07 -7.64 -25.56
CA VAL A 33 -23.98 -7.22 -24.49
C VAL A 33 -25.26 -6.64 -25.13
N PHE A 34 -26.34 -7.37 -25.03
CA PHE A 34 -27.64 -7.00 -25.60
C PHE A 34 -28.58 -6.50 -24.49
N VAL A 35 -29.16 -5.34 -24.69
CA VAL A 35 -30.15 -4.72 -23.80
C VAL A 35 -31.35 -4.28 -24.62
N ASP A 36 -32.54 -4.21 -24.00
CA ASP A 36 -33.75 -3.71 -24.65
C ASP A 36 -34.02 -2.23 -24.32
N ASP A 37 -35.00 -1.64 -25.00
CA ASP A 37 -35.34 -0.22 -24.86
C ASP A 37 -35.68 0.18 -23.42
N ALA A 38 -36.34 -0.71 -22.65
CA ALA A 38 -36.67 -0.45 -21.25
C ALA A 38 -35.44 -0.40 -20.35
N GLN A 39 -34.40 -1.18 -20.66
CA GLN A 39 -33.12 -1.17 -19.99
C GLN A 39 -32.30 0.06 -20.39
N VAL A 40 -32.31 0.44 -21.66
CA VAL A 40 -31.68 1.68 -22.16
C VAL A 40 -32.30 2.90 -21.49
N ALA A 41 -33.64 2.95 -21.41
CA ALA A 41 -34.35 4.03 -20.72
C ALA A 41 -34.00 4.12 -19.24
N TRP A 42 -33.95 2.97 -18.56
CA TRP A 42 -33.50 2.92 -17.15
C TRP A 42 -32.06 3.45 -16.98
N TYR A 43 -31.14 2.99 -17.84
CA TYR A 43 -29.76 3.42 -17.82
C TYR A 43 -29.60 4.92 -18.04
N ALA A 44 -30.29 5.48 -19.03
CA ALA A 44 -30.30 6.91 -19.35
C ALA A 44 -30.82 7.75 -18.18
N ALA A 45 -31.91 7.33 -17.55
CA ALA A 45 -32.44 7.99 -16.37
C ALA A 45 -31.50 7.93 -15.17
N LYS A 46 -30.87 6.77 -14.93
CA LYS A 46 -29.93 6.57 -13.84
C LYS A 46 -28.62 7.36 -14.05
N ARG A 47 -28.09 7.39 -15.29
CA ARG A 47 -26.91 8.16 -15.67
C ARG A 47 -27.03 9.65 -15.38
N ARG A 48 -28.24 10.24 -15.54
CA ARG A 48 -28.47 11.66 -15.20
C ARG A 48 -28.24 11.96 -13.72
N VAL A 49 -28.49 10.98 -12.86
CA VAL A 49 -28.28 11.08 -11.40
C VAL A 49 -26.81 10.80 -11.04
N LEU A 50 -26.25 9.72 -11.57
CA LEU A 50 -24.92 9.24 -11.23
C LEU A 50 -23.80 9.89 -12.04
N LYS A 51 -24.12 10.46 -13.22
CA LYS A 51 -23.13 11.10 -14.13
C LYS A 51 -21.93 10.18 -14.41
N ASP A 52 -20.74 10.63 -14.06
CA ASP A 52 -19.49 9.91 -14.29
C ASP A 52 -19.37 8.62 -13.47
N ASP A 53 -20.12 8.52 -12.37
CA ASP A 53 -20.12 7.32 -11.51
C ASP A 53 -21.01 6.19 -12.07
N MET A 54 -21.73 6.42 -13.17
CA MET A 54 -22.66 5.43 -13.74
C MET A 54 -21.99 4.11 -14.10
N LYS A 55 -20.81 4.14 -14.73
CA LYS A 55 -20.06 2.94 -15.09
C LYS A 55 -19.49 2.21 -13.90
N GLN A 56 -19.22 2.93 -12.81
CA GLN A 56 -18.73 2.38 -11.56
C GLN A 56 -19.82 1.63 -10.80
N GLU A 57 -21.01 2.26 -10.67
CA GLU A 57 -22.15 1.68 -9.94
C GLU A 57 -22.85 0.58 -10.74
N CYS A 58 -22.88 0.74 -12.04
CA CYS A 58 -23.59 -0.14 -12.97
C CYS A 58 -22.70 -0.54 -14.16
N PRO A 59 -21.58 -1.24 -13.92
CA PRO A 59 -20.68 -1.65 -15.00
C PRO A 59 -21.40 -2.60 -15.95
N SER A 60 -21.26 -2.37 -17.25
CA SER A 60 -21.90 -3.17 -18.29
C SER A 60 -21.00 -4.30 -18.79
N THR A 61 -19.69 -4.19 -18.61
CA THR A 61 -18.71 -5.21 -18.99
C THR A 61 -17.80 -5.59 -17.82
N PRO A 62 -17.13 -6.76 -17.89
CA PRO A 62 -16.09 -7.12 -16.91
C PRO A 62 -14.96 -6.08 -16.84
N GLU A 63 -14.62 -5.47 -17.98
CA GLU A 63 -13.58 -4.43 -18.08
C GLU A 63 -13.98 -3.18 -17.29
N GLU A 64 -15.22 -2.69 -17.47
CA GLU A 64 -15.74 -1.55 -16.70
C GLU A 64 -15.80 -1.86 -15.19
N ALA A 65 -16.21 -3.09 -14.82
CA ALA A 65 -16.20 -3.50 -13.42
C ALA A 65 -14.78 -3.53 -12.84
N PHE A 66 -13.81 -3.95 -13.64
CA PHE A 66 -12.40 -3.94 -13.25
C PHE A 66 -11.86 -2.52 -13.13
N GLU A 67 -12.13 -1.64 -14.10
CA GLU A 67 -11.73 -0.24 -14.06
C GLU A 67 -12.33 0.49 -12.86
N ALA A 68 -13.60 0.25 -12.55
CA ALA A 68 -14.27 0.79 -11.37
C ALA A 68 -13.58 0.33 -10.07
N ALA A 69 -13.30 -0.97 -9.95
CA ALA A 69 -12.59 -1.51 -8.80
C ALA A 69 -11.15 -0.98 -8.68
N MET A 70 -10.50 -0.62 -9.80
CA MET A 70 -9.19 0.00 -9.82
C MET A 70 -9.21 1.46 -9.35
N GLN A 71 -10.24 2.23 -9.73
CA GLN A 71 -10.40 3.64 -9.32
C GLN A 71 -10.64 3.80 -7.81
N GLU A 72 -11.30 2.83 -7.20
CA GLU A 72 -11.56 2.78 -5.76
C GLU A 72 -10.27 2.60 -4.95
N LYS A 73 -9.31 1.84 -5.49
CA LYS A 73 -8.09 1.42 -4.78
C LYS A 73 -6.90 2.31 -5.10
N TYR A 74 -6.15 2.68 -4.05
CA TYR A 74 -5.04 3.61 -4.22
C TYR A 74 -3.83 3.03 -4.97
N PHE A 75 -3.58 1.71 -4.87
CA PHE A 75 -2.37 1.06 -5.39
C PHE A 75 -2.65 -0.02 -6.44
N ALA A 76 -3.90 -0.19 -6.88
CA ALA A 76 -4.31 -1.28 -7.77
C ALA A 76 -3.49 -1.32 -9.07
N GLU A 77 -3.28 -0.17 -9.71
CA GLU A 77 -2.48 -0.05 -10.94
C GLU A 77 -1.03 -0.47 -10.70
N GLN A 78 -0.39 0.08 -9.66
CA GLN A 78 1.01 -0.19 -9.34
C GLN A 78 1.24 -1.66 -8.99
N MET A 79 0.32 -2.26 -8.23
CA MET A 79 0.37 -3.68 -7.86
C MET A 79 0.14 -4.59 -9.08
N SER A 80 -0.76 -4.22 -9.99
CA SER A 80 -0.97 -4.91 -11.27
C SER A 80 0.30 -4.87 -12.13
N VAL A 81 0.93 -3.69 -12.26
CA VAL A 81 2.21 -3.53 -12.97
C VAL A 81 3.33 -4.34 -12.30
N ALA A 82 3.39 -4.36 -10.95
CA ALA A 82 4.38 -5.16 -10.22
C ALA A 82 4.25 -6.67 -10.54
N ARG A 83 3.00 -7.19 -10.64
CA ARG A 83 2.75 -8.58 -11.03
C ARG A 83 3.17 -8.85 -12.47
N ARG A 84 2.74 -8.02 -13.42
CA ARG A 84 3.08 -8.19 -14.85
C ARG A 84 4.59 -8.15 -15.11
N HIS A 85 5.34 -7.36 -14.34
CA HIS A 85 6.80 -7.27 -14.46
C HIS A 85 7.54 -8.31 -13.60
N GLY A 86 6.84 -9.28 -13.00
CA GLY A 86 7.45 -10.33 -12.19
C GLY A 86 8.18 -9.82 -10.95
N ARG A 87 7.72 -8.71 -10.35
CA ARG A 87 8.30 -8.16 -9.12
C ARG A 87 7.67 -8.72 -7.85
N ILE A 88 6.58 -9.47 -7.97
CA ILE A 88 5.99 -10.30 -6.91
C ILE A 88 6.35 -11.74 -7.22
N LYS A 89 7.34 -12.28 -6.51
CA LYS A 89 7.91 -13.62 -6.75
C LYS A 89 8.71 -14.08 -5.53
N PRO A 90 9.11 -15.37 -5.44
CA PRO A 90 10.14 -15.78 -4.50
C PRO A 90 11.44 -14.99 -4.78
N ILE A 91 11.93 -14.26 -3.79
CA ILE A 91 13.19 -13.51 -3.87
C ILE A 91 14.15 -14.02 -2.80
N PRO A 92 15.47 -14.06 -3.06
CA PRO A 92 16.44 -14.49 -2.08
C PRO A 92 16.53 -13.49 -0.93
N ILE A 93 16.49 -14.00 0.30
CA ILE A 93 16.74 -13.23 1.50
C ILE A 93 18.25 -13.25 1.77
N LEU A 94 18.87 -12.07 1.81
CA LEU A 94 20.31 -11.94 1.95
C LEU A 94 20.67 -11.88 3.44
N THR A 95 21.32 -12.93 3.94
CA THR A 95 21.69 -13.05 5.37
C THR A 95 22.75 -12.05 5.81
N ASN A 96 23.56 -11.55 4.88
CA ASN A 96 24.60 -10.54 5.11
C ASN A 96 24.16 -9.11 4.81
N SER A 97 22.92 -8.91 4.35
CA SER A 97 22.33 -7.59 4.11
C SER A 97 21.52 -7.15 5.34
N ARG A 98 21.59 -5.86 5.67
CA ARG A 98 20.79 -5.29 6.74
C ARG A 98 19.31 -5.22 6.34
N THR A 99 18.44 -5.57 7.28
CA THR A 99 16.99 -5.52 7.13
C THR A 99 16.46 -4.33 7.92
N ASN A 100 15.92 -3.35 7.22
CA ASN A 100 15.23 -2.22 7.82
C ASN A 100 13.77 -2.58 8.12
N LEU A 101 13.23 -2.05 9.21
CA LEU A 101 11.87 -2.30 9.65
C LEU A 101 11.05 -1.01 9.58
N TYR A 102 9.87 -1.09 9.01
CA TYR A 102 8.94 0.05 8.88
C TYR A 102 7.62 -0.30 9.55
N PHE A 103 7.31 0.44 10.61
CA PHE A 103 6.18 0.19 11.47
C PHE A 103 5.00 1.12 11.14
N ASP A 104 3.80 0.57 11.22
CA ASP A 104 2.60 1.31 11.56
C ASP A 104 2.16 0.87 12.97
N LEU A 105 2.06 1.82 13.89
CA LEU A 105 1.73 1.60 15.29
C LEU A 105 0.27 1.99 15.55
N GLY A 106 -0.67 1.17 15.10
CA GLY A 106 -2.08 1.40 15.38
C GLY A 106 -2.46 1.03 16.83
N ARG A 107 -3.60 1.56 17.30
CA ARG A 107 -4.10 1.29 18.65
C ARG A 107 -4.33 -0.21 18.89
N ASP A 108 -4.96 -0.88 17.92
CA ASP A 108 -5.37 -2.28 18.03
C ASP A 108 -4.54 -3.21 17.14
N THR A 109 -3.95 -2.67 16.09
CA THR A 109 -3.18 -3.45 15.11
C THR A 109 -1.86 -2.74 14.85
N THR A 110 -0.77 -3.50 14.89
CA THR A 110 0.56 -3.04 14.46
C THR A 110 0.99 -3.85 13.27
N SER A 111 1.56 -3.19 12.27
CA SER A 111 2.13 -3.85 11.10
C SER A 111 3.58 -3.43 10.85
N VAL A 112 4.36 -4.34 10.28
CA VAL A 112 5.81 -4.17 10.06
C VAL A 112 6.19 -4.74 8.70
N TRP A 113 6.78 -3.92 7.84
CA TRP A 113 7.47 -4.36 6.65
C TRP A 113 8.95 -4.56 6.89
N PHE A 114 9.51 -5.63 6.34
CA PHE A 114 10.93 -5.97 6.40
C PHE A 114 11.56 -5.71 5.04
N HIS A 115 12.47 -4.76 4.99
CA HIS A 115 13.06 -4.26 3.76
C HIS A 115 14.57 -4.49 3.72
N GLN A 116 15.06 -5.02 2.60
CA GLN A 116 16.46 -5.05 2.23
C GLN A 116 16.70 -4.19 0.98
N TYR A 117 17.80 -3.44 0.97
CA TYR A 117 18.27 -2.76 -0.23
C TYR A 117 19.55 -3.43 -0.71
N ALA A 118 19.51 -4.02 -1.89
CA ALA A 118 20.63 -4.76 -2.46
C ALA A 118 20.61 -4.73 -3.98
N ALA A 119 21.77 -4.61 -4.60
CA ALA A 119 21.91 -4.53 -6.06
C ALA A 119 21.04 -3.42 -6.70
N LEU A 120 20.89 -2.29 -6.02
CA LEU A 120 20.06 -1.15 -6.43
C LEU A 120 18.54 -1.46 -6.47
N GLU A 121 18.11 -2.53 -5.80
CA GLU A 121 16.71 -2.96 -5.74
C GLU A 121 16.16 -2.82 -4.32
N HIS A 122 14.95 -2.31 -4.22
CA HIS A 122 14.14 -2.40 -3.01
C HIS A 122 13.48 -3.77 -2.94
N ARG A 123 13.66 -4.47 -1.83
CA ARG A 123 13.15 -5.83 -1.60
C ARG A 123 12.37 -5.89 -0.31
N MET A 124 11.06 -6.07 -0.38
CA MET A 124 10.23 -6.44 0.77
C MET A 124 10.35 -7.95 0.94
N ILE A 125 11.06 -8.38 1.98
CA ILE A 125 11.41 -9.79 2.19
C ILE A 125 10.46 -10.51 3.13
N ASP A 126 9.73 -9.76 3.97
CA ASP A 126 8.80 -10.30 4.96
C ASP A 126 7.79 -9.23 5.40
N TYR A 127 6.71 -9.67 6.02
CA TYR A 127 5.67 -8.84 6.59
C TYR A 127 5.12 -9.45 7.87
N LEU A 128 4.82 -8.63 8.87
CA LEU A 128 4.19 -9.03 10.12
C LEU A 128 3.05 -8.08 10.46
N GLN A 129 1.89 -8.61 10.77
CA GLN A 129 0.74 -7.85 11.27
C GLN A 129 -0.06 -8.71 12.25
N ASP A 130 -0.26 -8.18 13.44
CA ASP A 130 -1.10 -8.76 14.47
C ASP A 130 -1.96 -7.69 15.13
N SER A 131 -3.06 -8.12 15.78
CA SER A 131 -3.97 -7.26 16.53
C SER A 131 -3.98 -7.62 17.99
N GLY A 132 -4.17 -6.63 18.87
CA GLY A 132 -4.28 -6.83 20.32
C GLY A 132 -2.98 -7.34 20.97
N LYS A 133 -1.82 -7.06 20.39
CA LYS A 133 -0.52 -7.50 20.90
C LYS A 133 0.32 -6.32 21.37
N THR A 134 1.19 -6.57 22.35
CA THR A 134 2.17 -5.60 22.86
C THR A 134 3.41 -5.51 21.98
N LEU A 135 4.21 -4.44 22.12
CA LEU A 135 5.48 -4.30 21.39
C LEU A 135 6.48 -5.39 21.71
N ASP A 136 6.46 -5.97 22.93
CA ASP A 136 7.29 -7.14 23.29
C ASP A 136 6.97 -8.36 22.42
N HIS A 137 5.68 -8.60 22.11
CA HIS A 137 5.29 -9.67 21.18
C HIS A 137 5.95 -9.47 19.81
N TYR A 138 5.85 -8.26 19.24
CA TYR A 138 6.47 -7.96 17.94
C TYR A 138 7.99 -8.10 18.00
N ALA A 139 8.62 -7.66 19.07
CA ALA A 139 10.07 -7.82 19.25
C ALA A 139 10.49 -9.29 19.23
N VAL A 140 9.77 -10.17 19.94
CA VAL A 140 10.01 -11.61 19.92
C VAL A 140 9.82 -12.19 18.53
N GLN A 141 8.76 -11.81 17.82
CA GLN A 141 8.48 -12.30 16.46
C GLN A 141 9.55 -11.83 15.46
N ILE A 142 10.04 -10.60 15.58
CA ILE A 142 11.10 -10.04 14.74
C ILE A 142 12.43 -10.75 15.02
N GLN A 143 12.80 -10.93 16.29
CA GLN A 143 14.05 -11.61 16.69
C GLN A 143 14.07 -13.08 16.24
N LYS A 144 12.94 -13.80 16.32
CA LYS A 144 12.83 -15.19 15.84
C LYS A 144 13.15 -15.35 14.36
N ARG A 145 12.98 -14.33 13.54
CA ARG A 145 13.29 -14.36 12.11
C ARG A 145 14.79 -14.36 11.81
N GLY A 146 15.61 -13.95 12.78
CA GLY A 146 17.08 -14.02 12.67
C GLY A 146 17.69 -13.07 11.62
N TYR A 147 16.97 -12.07 11.14
CA TYR A 147 17.49 -11.11 10.18
C TYR A 147 18.53 -10.18 10.81
N LEU A 148 19.56 -9.83 10.06
CA LEU A 148 20.53 -8.79 10.47
C LEU A 148 19.83 -7.43 10.44
N LEU A 149 19.44 -6.89 11.60
CA LEU A 149 18.68 -5.65 11.66
C LEU A 149 19.52 -4.43 11.22
N GLY A 150 18.89 -3.57 10.44
CA GLY A 150 19.38 -2.26 10.02
C GLY A 150 18.80 -1.15 10.89
N ASN A 151 18.01 -0.27 10.31
CA ASN A 151 17.30 0.78 11.02
C ASN A 151 15.84 0.38 11.27
N ILE A 152 15.23 0.94 12.33
CA ILE A 152 13.79 0.84 12.59
C ILE A 152 13.18 2.21 12.34
N TYR A 153 12.12 2.25 11.52
CA TYR A 153 11.40 3.46 11.18
C TYR A 153 10.01 3.40 11.80
N LEU A 154 9.67 4.44 12.54
CA LEU A 154 8.42 4.58 13.26
C LEU A 154 7.60 5.75 12.70
N PRO A 155 6.27 5.73 12.80
CA PRO A 155 5.43 6.85 12.44
C PRO A 155 5.68 8.06 13.35
N HIS A 156 5.29 9.24 12.89
CA HIS A 156 5.57 10.52 13.54
C HIS A 156 5.01 10.63 14.97
N ASP A 157 3.93 9.93 15.28
CA ASP A 157 3.26 9.90 16.60
C ASP A 157 3.88 8.89 17.57
N ALA A 158 4.89 8.12 17.15
CA ALA A 158 5.61 7.19 18.03
C ALA A 158 6.32 7.91 19.20
N GLY A 159 6.55 9.21 19.09
CA GLY A 159 7.08 10.07 20.15
C GLY A 159 6.02 10.54 21.17
N ASP A 160 4.73 10.29 20.92
CA ASP A 160 3.66 10.66 21.83
C ASP A 160 3.60 9.72 23.03
N LYS A 161 3.36 10.30 24.20
CA LYS A 161 3.28 9.50 25.44
C LYS A 161 1.96 8.75 25.52
N SER A 162 2.05 7.44 25.80
CA SER A 162 0.87 6.67 26.15
C SER A 162 0.24 7.19 27.44
N ILE A 163 -1.07 7.42 27.40
CA ILE A 163 -1.83 7.86 28.59
C ILE A 163 -1.76 6.82 29.72
N VAL A 164 -1.62 5.52 29.39
CA VAL A 164 -1.61 4.44 30.35
C VAL A 164 -0.23 4.22 30.99
N THR A 165 0.82 4.19 30.16
CA THR A 165 2.19 3.81 30.60
C THR A 165 3.11 5.01 30.81
N ASN A 166 2.74 6.19 30.32
CA ASN A 166 3.56 7.40 30.29
C ASN A 166 4.91 7.23 29.56
N VAL A 167 5.04 6.14 28.75
CA VAL A 167 6.22 5.83 27.94
C VAL A 167 5.85 6.00 26.46
N THR A 168 6.78 6.48 25.66
CA THR A 168 6.60 6.59 24.21
C THR A 168 6.88 5.26 23.53
N ALA A 169 6.19 4.96 22.42
CA ALA A 169 6.48 3.77 21.62
C ALA A 169 7.94 3.77 21.10
N GLU A 170 8.47 4.94 20.78
CA GLU A 170 9.89 5.11 20.40
C GLU A 170 10.84 4.66 21.50
N ALA A 171 10.59 5.07 22.75
CA ALA A 171 11.44 4.69 23.89
C ALA A 171 11.38 3.19 24.15
N GLU A 172 10.20 2.59 24.00
CA GLU A 172 10.00 1.16 24.18
C GLU A 172 10.68 0.34 23.08
N ILE A 173 10.55 0.72 21.83
CA ILE A 173 11.27 0.08 20.71
C ILE A 173 12.79 0.19 20.90
N LYS A 174 13.33 1.33 21.34
CA LYS A 174 14.75 1.47 21.67
C LYS A 174 15.20 0.51 22.78
N ARG A 175 14.34 0.28 23.78
CA ARG A 175 14.60 -0.69 24.86
C ARG A 175 14.62 -2.13 24.35
N LEU A 176 13.68 -2.48 23.45
CA LEU A 176 13.51 -3.84 22.92
C LEU A 176 14.58 -4.21 21.87
N PHE A 177 15.15 -3.21 21.19
CA PHE A 177 16.18 -3.39 20.16
C PHE A 177 17.43 -2.59 20.47
N PRO A 178 18.20 -2.96 21.53
CA PRO A 178 19.39 -2.22 21.90
C PRO A 178 20.44 -2.27 20.78
N GLY A 179 21.04 -1.12 20.49
CA GLY A 179 22.04 -1.00 19.43
C GLY A 179 21.48 -0.83 18.00
N VAL A 180 20.18 -0.98 17.80
CA VAL A 180 19.51 -0.69 16.54
C VAL A 180 19.12 0.79 16.49
N LYS A 181 19.40 1.47 15.38
CA LYS A 181 19.04 2.87 15.22
C LYS A 181 17.54 3.00 14.93
N VAL A 182 16.85 3.74 15.79
CA VAL A 182 15.43 4.07 15.64
C VAL A 182 15.28 5.47 15.04
N ARG A 183 14.45 5.62 14.05
CA ARG A 183 14.15 6.87 13.34
C ARG A 183 12.65 7.09 13.33
N VAL A 184 12.24 8.32 13.58
CA VAL A 184 10.83 8.73 13.41
C VAL A 184 10.70 9.39 12.04
N VAL A 185 9.75 8.90 11.24
CA VAL A 185 9.46 9.46 9.92
C VAL A 185 8.62 10.73 10.11
N PRO A 186 9.02 11.87 9.54
CA PRO A 186 8.28 13.12 9.70
C PRO A 186 6.85 13.01 9.13
N ARG A 187 5.92 13.73 9.77
CA ARG A 187 4.55 13.84 9.26
C ARG A 187 4.53 14.62 7.95
N VAL A 188 3.85 14.09 6.94
CA VAL A 188 3.52 14.83 5.72
C VAL A 188 2.31 15.73 5.90
N ALA A 189 2.23 16.82 5.15
CA ALA A 189 1.12 17.77 5.26
C ALA A 189 -0.23 17.12 4.89
N HIS A 190 -0.24 16.25 3.89
CA HIS A 190 -1.45 15.59 3.40
C HIS A 190 -1.19 14.11 3.14
N LYS A 191 -2.12 13.26 3.53
CA LYS A 191 -2.06 11.78 3.33
C LYS A 191 -1.81 11.41 1.86
N PHE A 192 -2.34 12.18 0.92
CA PHE A 192 -2.16 11.96 -0.50
C PHE A 192 -0.69 12.07 -0.96
N MET A 193 0.13 12.87 -0.29
CA MET A 193 1.57 12.92 -0.56
C MET A 193 2.24 11.58 -0.25
N ALA A 194 1.91 10.99 0.92
CA ALA A 194 2.41 9.67 1.30
C ALA A 194 1.96 8.57 0.32
N ILE A 195 0.72 8.64 -0.14
CA ILE A 195 0.17 7.71 -1.13
C ILE A 195 0.94 7.81 -2.45
N ASN A 196 1.24 9.02 -2.93
CA ASN A 196 1.98 9.21 -4.17
C ASN A 196 3.44 8.73 -4.05
N GLU A 197 4.10 8.99 -2.93
CA GLU A 197 5.42 8.43 -2.65
C GLU A 197 5.40 6.89 -2.66
N ALA A 198 4.38 6.30 -2.02
CA ALA A 198 4.20 4.85 -2.03
C ALA A 198 3.96 4.29 -3.45
N ARG A 199 3.17 4.96 -4.29
CA ARG A 199 2.98 4.59 -5.70
C ARG A 199 4.30 4.54 -6.46
N SER A 200 5.13 5.57 -6.30
CA SER A 200 6.46 5.64 -6.92
C SER A 200 7.36 4.51 -6.43
N ARG A 201 7.35 4.21 -5.13
CA ARG A 201 8.15 3.13 -4.55
C ARG A 201 7.68 1.73 -4.93
N ILE A 202 6.38 1.47 -5.05
CA ILE A 202 5.87 0.19 -5.55
C ILE A 202 6.41 -0.10 -6.94
N ALA A 203 6.57 0.93 -7.79
CA ALA A 203 7.15 0.78 -9.13
C ALA A 203 8.59 0.25 -9.14
N GLU A 204 9.34 0.40 -8.06
CA GLU A 204 10.76 0.02 -7.91
C GLU A 204 10.97 -1.16 -6.95
N THR A 205 9.90 -1.66 -6.30
CA THR A 205 10.00 -2.64 -5.23
C THR A 205 9.70 -4.06 -5.71
N TYR A 206 10.54 -5.00 -5.29
CA TYR A 206 10.29 -6.43 -5.35
C TYR A 206 9.69 -6.92 -4.03
N PHE A 207 8.72 -7.82 -4.12
CA PHE A 207 8.04 -8.40 -2.96
C PHE A 207 8.23 -9.91 -2.93
N HIS A 208 8.61 -10.45 -1.77
CA HIS A 208 8.63 -11.88 -1.57
C HIS A 208 7.20 -12.41 -1.49
N GLU A 209 6.79 -13.19 -2.50
CA GLU A 209 5.41 -13.59 -2.73
C GLU A 209 4.73 -14.19 -1.49
N SER A 210 5.35 -15.19 -0.86
CA SER A 210 4.75 -15.90 0.28
C SER A 210 4.93 -15.16 1.60
N ASN A 211 6.13 -14.64 1.89
CA ASN A 211 6.38 -13.98 3.18
C ASN A 211 5.64 -12.64 3.30
N CYS A 212 5.43 -11.96 2.16
CA CYS A 212 4.71 -10.69 2.11
C CYS A 212 3.23 -10.83 1.73
N ALA A 213 2.69 -12.05 1.60
CA ALA A 213 1.33 -12.27 1.07
C ALA A 213 0.26 -11.39 1.73
N LYS A 214 0.24 -11.32 3.06
CA LYS A 214 -0.70 -10.49 3.82
C LYS A 214 -0.46 -8.98 3.59
N GLY A 215 0.79 -8.55 3.50
CA GLY A 215 1.13 -7.16 3.20
C GLY A 215 0.77 -6.76 1.77
N ILE A 216 0.98 -7.65 0.81
CA ILE A 216 0.55 -7.49 -0.58
C ILE A 216 -0.97 -7.35 -0.65
N GLU A 217 -1.72 -8.19 0.08
CA GLU A 217 -3.18 -8.10 0.20
C GLU A 217 -3.61 -6.74 0.78
N CYS A 218 -2.89 -6.20 1.76
CA CYS A 218 -3.14 -4.87 2.30
C CYS A 218 -2.97 -3.79 1.22
N LEU A 219 -1.89 -3.83 0.43
CA LEU A 219 -1.66 -2.88 -0.66
C LEU A 219 -2.73 -3.02 -1.77
N ASP A 220 -3.15 -4.24 -2.09
CA ASP A 220 -4.20 -4.51 -3.08
C ASP A 220 -5.57 -3.99 -2.66
N ASN A 221 -5.85 -3.92 -1.35
CA ASN A 221 -7.16 -3.59 -0.82
C ASN A 221 -7.24 -2.22 -0.15
N TYR A 222 -6.14 -1.45 -0.12
CA TYR A 222 -6.16 -0.08 0.40
C TYR A 222 -6.96 0.82 -0.53
N ARG A 223 -8.11 1.33 -0.03
CA ARG A 223 -9.13 1.97 -0.85
C ARG A 223 -9.65 3.26 -0.26
N LYS A 224 -10.29 4.04 -1.11
CA LYS A 224 -11.04 5.25 -0.78
C LYS A 224 -12.27 4.92 0.06
N LYS A 225 -12.72 5.88 0.84
CA LYS A 225 -13.97 5.79 1.59
C LYS A 225 -15.13 6.26 0.71
N TRP A 226 -16.17 5.44 0.62
CA TRP A 226 -17.42 5.85 -0.02
C TRP A 226 -18.25 6.73 0.90
N ASN A 227 -18.89 7.75 0.36
CA ASN A 227 -19.83 8.61 1.06
C ASN A 227 -21.23 8.46 0.46
N ASP A 228 -22.11 7.76 1.16
CA ASP A 228 -23.48 7.48 0.72
C ASP A 228 -24.32 8.76 0.53
N THR A 229 -24.02 9.83 1.28
CA THR A 229 -24.81 11.05 1.23
C THR A 229 -24.58 11.85 -0.06
N ILE A 230 -23.33 11.87 -0.53
CA ILE A 230 -22.97 12.60 -1.77
C ILE A 230 -22.84 11.65 -2.97
N GLY A 231 -22.92 10.32 -2.76
CA GLY A 231 -22.81 9.31 -3.81
C GLY A 231 -21.44 9.32 -4.51
N ASN A 232 -20.37 9.59 -3.79
CA ASN A 232 -19.03 9.69 -4.37
C ASN A 232 -17.94 9.18 -3.43
N TRP A 233 -16.76 8.84 -3.99
CA TRP A 233 -15.56 8.49 -3.27
C TRP A 233 -14.93 9.72 -2.64
N MET A 234 -14.54 9.59 -1.37
CA MET A 234 -13.80 10.62 -0.66
C MET A 234 -12.30 10.44 -0.87
N ASP A 235 -11.54 11.52 -0.79
CA ASP A 235 -10.07 11.46 -0.81
C ASP A 235 -9.47 10.86 0.47
N GLU A 236 -10.31 10.49 1.43
CA GLU A 236 -9.90 9.80 2.65
C GLU A 236 -9.93 8.28 2.44
N PRO A 237 -8.89 7.55 2.91
CA PRO A 237 -8.90 6.10 2.90
C PRO A 237 -9.84 5.53 3.96
N VAL A 238 -10.34 4.32 3.69
CA VAL A 238 -10.99 3.51 4.72
C VAL A 238 -9.95 3.09 5.74
N HIS A 239 -10.28 3.24 7.02
CA HIS A 239 -9.47 2.72 8.11
C HIS A 239 -9.92 1.30 8.47
N ASP A 240 -9.24 0.30 7.92
CA ASP A 240 -9.50 -1.12 8.13
C ASP A 240 -8.18 -1.92 8.21
N GLN A 241 -8.25 -3.24 8.16
CA GLN A 241 -7.06 -4.10 8.22
C GLN A 241 -6.05 -3.83 7.10
N ALA A 242 -6.52 -3.41 5.93
CA ALA A 242 -5.67 -3.08 4.79
C ALA A 242 -4.89 -1.77 5.00
N SER A 243 -5.49 -0.81 5.72
CA SER A 243 -4.86 0.48 5.97
C SER A 243 -3.55 0.36 6.77
N HIS A 244 -3.48 -0.55 7.74
CA HIS A 244 -2.28 -0.73 8.56
C HIS A 244 -1.06 -1.16 7.74
N GLY A 245 -1.24 -2.14 6.83
CA GLY A 245 -0.15 -2.57 5.94
C GLY A 245 0.26 -1.50 4.94
N ALA A 246 -0.70 -0.74 4.42
CA ALA A 246 -0.46 0.37 3.52
C ALA A 246 0.26 1.53 4.24
N ASP A 247 -0.16 1.85 5.47
CA ASP A 247 0.45 2.92 6.28
C ASP A 247 1.90 2.58 6.64
N ALA A 248 2.19 1.34 7.05
CA ALA A 248 3.56 0.88 7.27
C ALA A 248 4.41 0.92 5.99
N TYR A 249 3.82 0.62 4.81
CA TYR A 249 4.52 0.76 3.52
C TYR A 249 4.79 2.23 3.19
N MET A 250 3.87 3.13 3.50
CA MET A 250 4.08 4.58 3.34
C MET A 250 5.19 5.10 4.25
N GLN A 251 5.40 4.52 5.45
CA GLN A 251 6.59 4.84 6.26
C GLN A 251 7.89 4.46 5.54
N PHE A 252 7.90 3.34 4.81
CA PHE A 252 9.04 3.00 3.95
C PHE A 252 9.23 4.02 2.83
N ALA A 253 8.18 4.32 2.09
CA ALA A 253 8.27 5.22 0.94
C ALA A 253 8.83 6.60 1.32
N GLN A 254 8.44 7.12 2.49
CA GLN A 254 8.85 8.44 2.99
C GLN A 254 10.18 8.40 3.76
N GLY A 255 10.42 7.34 4.50
CA GLY A 255 11.53 7.28 5.47
C GLY A 255 12.83 6.72 4.91
N TRP A 256 12.77 6.00 3.77
CA TRP A 256 13.97 5.44 3.19
C TRP A 256 14.85 6.51 2.54
N ASP A 257 16.15 6.45 2.88
CA ASP A 257 17.18 7.34 2.34
C ASP A 257 18.46 6.53 2.07
N SER A 258 18.94 6.58 0.84
CA SER A 258 20.15 5.88 0.40
C SER A 258 21.41 6.27 1.21
N SER A 259 21.47 7.49 1.73
CA SER A 259 22.57 7.95 2.59
C SER A 259 22.66 7.15 3.89
N HIS A 260 21.56 6.54 4.34
CA HIS A 260 21.54 5.68 5.52
C HIS A 260 22.23 4.33 5.30
N GLU A 261 22.36 3.88 4.05
CA GLU A 261 23.00 2.62 3.65
C GLU A 261 24.53 2.81 3.42
N VAL A 262 24.92 3.94 2.86
CA VAL A 262 26.33 4.24 2.48
C VAL A 262 27.25 4.36 3.69
N GLY A 263 26.76 4.77 4.85
CA GLY A 263 27.54 4.92 6.07
C GLY A 263 28.19 3.63 6.61
N SER A 264 27.72 2.45 6.19
CA SER A 264 28.26 1.15 6.60
C SER A 264 29.47 0.70 5.74
N ILE A 265 29.53 1.11 4.49
CA ILE A 265 30.60 0.73 3.54
C ILE A 265 31.85 1.57 3.77
N GLN A 266 31.72 2.87 4.03
CA GLN A 266 32.88 3.76 4.23
C GLN A 266 33.65 3.48 5.54
N ARG A 267 32.98 2.98 6.59
CA ARG A 267 33.69 2.63 7.85
C ARG A 267 34.57 1.39 7.73
N ARG A 268 34.30 0.45 6.80
CA ARG A 268 35.15 -0.74 6.59
C ARG A 268 36.41 -0.39 5.80
N HIS A 269 36.37 0.51 4.84
CA HIS A 269 37.54 0.95 4.09
C HIS A 269 38.47 1.90 4.91
N GLY A 270 37.92 2.67 5.84
CA GLY A 270 38.73 3.52 6.75
C GLY A 270 39.50 2.73 7.83
N ALA A 271 38.93 1.61 8.29
CA ALA A 271 39.59 0.78 9.30
C ALA A 271 40.78 -0.05 8.75
N GLU A 272 40.72 -0.44 7.47
CA GLU A 272 41.85 -1.16 6.85
C GLU A 272 43.03 -0.26 6.47
N ARG A 273 42.83 1.03 6.20
CA ARG A 273 43.90 1.97 5.89
C ARG A 273 44.72 2.38 7.12
N THR A 274 44.12 2.43 8.31
CA THR A 274 44.84 2.79 9.54
C THR A 274 45.69 1.65 10.10
N ALA A 275 45.48 0.39 9.70
CA ALA A 275 46.28 -0.75 10.11
C ALA A 275 47.59 -0.94 9.28
N LYS A 276 47.62 -0.42 8.03
CA LYS A 276 48.82 -0.52 7.16
C LYS A 276 49.86 0.58 7.34
N ASP A 277 49.49 1.73 7.92
CA ASP A 277 50.41 2.87 8.07
C ASP A 277 51.22 2.87 9.39
N ARG A 278 51.10 1.80 10.24
CA ARG A 278 51.88 1.68 11.47
C ARG A 278 53.02 0.65 11.40
N GLY A 279 53.40 0.23 10.23
CA GLY A 279 54.43 -0.81 10.05
C GLY A 279 55.48 -0.47 8.99
N MET A 280 56.12 0.67 9.06
CA MET A 280 57.48 0.86 8.49
C MET A 280 58.09 2.14 9.05
N GLY A 281 58.81 1.95 10.12
CA GLY A 281 59.74 2.90 10.63
C GLY A 281 60.89 2.13 11.23
N TYR A 282 61.82 1.79 10.37
CA TYR A 282 63.28 1.71 10.60
C TYR A 282 63.96 1.68 9.24
#